data_68c5d16a61f517f6063361061d7e57ad
#
_entry.id   68c5d16a61f517f6063361061d7e57ad
#
_cell.length_a   1.000
_cell.length_b   1.000
_cell.length_c   1.000
_cell.angle_alpha   90.00
_cell.angle_beta   90.00
_cell.angle_gamma   90.00
#
_symmetry.space_group_name_H-M   'P 1'
#
loop_
_entity.id
_entity.type
_entity.pdbx_description
1 polymer ?
#
loop_
_entity_poly.entity_id
_entity_poly.type
_entity_poly.pdbx_seq_one_letter_code
_entity_poly.pdbx_strand_id
1 'polypeptide(L)'
;ENAKADAGVLHFTAANEGIWGNRIQIMLSSVAKKKLQLIKALGDKVYAAKNIAGFLEGDIVVFGEEYNRISSIFDNTVTFEKEFTEDPVDESLVPQKLLYLVETDMQIRYNEENEVYTGLSFNISSPNYIGSKLQSSELIRVEVDPSEEIGNPLETVFEAGTNKGVITLSGGNDGNIAAVTAGTFIGED
;
A
#
# COMPACT_ATOMS: atom_id res chain seq x y z
N GLU A 1 6.86 -19.36 16.46
CA GLU A 1 6.76 -17.93 16.15
C GLU A 1 6.46 -17.70 14.67
N ASN A 2 5.70 -16.65 14.37
CA ASN A 2 5.38 -16.29 13.00
C ASN A 2 6.56 -15.58 12.34
N ALA A 3 6.82 -15.87 11.07
CA ALA A 3 7.75 -15.11 10.26
C ALA A 3 7.19 -13.71 9.98
N LYS A 4 8.06 -12.69 9.89
CA LYS A 4 7.72 -11.28 9.74
C LYS A 4 8.60 -10.59 8.70
N ALA A 5 8.11 -9.48 8.17
CA ALA A 5 8.89 -8.54 7.37
C ALA A 5 8.23 -7.16 7.39
N ASP A 6 9.05 -6.13 7.28
CA ASP A 6 8.60 -4.74 7.18
C ASP A 6 8.87 -4.18 5.78
N ALA A 7 7.97 -3.36 5.31
CA ALA A 7 8.03 -2.73 4.01
C ALA A 7 7.42 -1.32 4.06
N GLY A 8 8.23 -0.33 4.33
CA GLY A 8 7.76 1.03 4.56
C GLY A 8 6.77 1.07 5.72
N VAL A 9 5.53 1.45 5.43
CA VAL A 9 4.44 1.52 6.43
C VAL A 9 3.74 0.17 6.67
N LEU A 10 4.15 -0.90 5.98
CA LEU A 10 3.51 -2.21 6.05
C LEU A 10 4.32 -3.16 6.93
N HIS A 11 3.65 -3.80 7.87
CA HIS A 11 4.20 -4.85 8.74
C HIS A 11 3.51 -6.17 8.42
N PHE A 12 4.25 -7.08 7.80
CA PHE A 12 3.74 -8.39 7.41
C PHE A 12 4.06 -9.44 8.45
N THR A 13 3.09 -10.31 8.71
CA THR A 13 3.25 -11.47 9.58
C THR A 13 2.66 -12.69 8.87
N ALA A 14 3.36 -13.83 8.85
CA ALA A 14 2.81 -15.08 8.34
C ALA A 14 1.51 -15.44 9.08
N ALA A 15 0.52 -15.96 8.38
CA ALA A 15 -0.81 -16.25 8.95
C ALA A 15 -0.75 -17.24 10.13
N ASN A 16 0.19 -18.16 10.09
CA ASN A 16 0.41 -19.17 11.14
C ASN A 16 1.88 -19.26 11.53
N GLU A 17 2.14 -19.80 12.71
CA GLU A 17 3.49 -20.05 13.21
C GLU A 17 4.22 -21.13 12.39
N GLY A 18 5.53 -21.07 12.42
CA GLY A 18 6.39 -22.10 11.84
C GLY A 18 7.44 -21.57 10.87
N ILE A 19 8.42 -22.42 10.58
CA ILE A 19 9.51 -22.10 9.63
C ILE A 19 9.03 -21.95 8.18
N TRP A 20 7.84 -22.44 7.87
CA TRP A 20 7.24 -22.34 6.55
C TRP A 20 7.10 -20.88 6.10
N GLY A 21 6.74 -20.00 7.04
CA GLY A 21 6.57 -18.56 6.80
C GLY A 21 7.83 -17.87 6.26
N ASN A 22 9.02 -18.40 6.55
CA ASN A 22 10.29 -17.88 6.05
C ASN A 22 10.48 -18.06 4.53
N ARG A 23 9.57 -18.76 3.87
CA ARG A 23 9.57 -18.96 2.41
C ARG A 23 8.57 -18.07 1.69
N ILE A 24 7.75 -17.32 2.43
CA ILE A 24 6.79 -16.40 1.84
C ILE A 24 7.55 -15.24 1.21
N GLN A 25 7.26 -14.99 -0.06
CA GLN A 25 7.76 -13.83 -0.80
C GLN A 25 6.59 -12.92 -1.15
N ILE A 26 6.77 -11.62 -0.94
CA ILE A 26 5.81 -10.58 -1.29
C ILE A 26 6.46 -9.68 -2.33
N MET A 27 5.84 -9.62 -3.50
CA MET A 27 6.23 -8.69 -4.57
C MET A 27 5.26 -7.53 -4.58
N LEU A 28 5.80 -6.33 -4.50
CA LEU A 28 5.07 -5.07 -4.49
C LEU A 28 5.39 -4.28 -5.74
N SER A 29 4.40 -3.64 -6.35
CA SER A 29 4.62 -2.68 -7.43
C SER A 29 3.70 -1.48 -7.29
N SER A 30 4.24 -0.27 -7.48
CA SER A 30 3.43 0.93 -7.56
C SER A 30 2.78 1.04 -8.93
N VAL A 31 1.51 1.38 -8.94
CA VAL A 31 0.72 1.52 -10.16
C VAL A 31 0.02 2.88 -10.19
N ALA A 32 -0.10 3.45 -11.39
CA ALA A 32 -0.71 4.74 -11.64
C ALA A 32 -1.72 4.63 -12.78
N LYS A 33 -2.90 4.07 -12.48
CA LYS A 33 -3.93 3.76 -13.48
C LYS A 33 -5.06 4.78 -13.51
N LYS A 34 -5.52 5.26 -12.34
CA LYS A 34 -6.60 6.24 -12.24
C LYS A 34 -6.06 7.65 -12.40
N LYS A 35 -6.68 8.40 -13.31
CA LYS A 35 -6.27 9.75 -13.69
C LYS A 35 -7.27 10.78 -13.16
N LEU A 36 -6.73 11.87 -12.61
CA LEU A 36 -7.48 13.05 -12.24
C LEU A 36 -7.02 14.22 -13.11
N GLN A 37 -7.91 14.81 -13.86
CA GLN A 37 -7.62 16.01 -14.67
C GLN A 37 -8.12 17.24 -13.92
N LEU A 38 -7.20 18.14 -13.59
CA LEU A 38 -7.52 19.47 -13.09
C LEU A 38 -7.74 20.40 -14.28
N ILE A 39 -8.76 21.25 -14.21
CA ILE A 39 -9.18 22.10 -15.34
C ILE A 39 -9.09 23.59 -15.05
N LYS A 40 -9.05 23.98 -13.77
CA LYS A 40 -8.95 25.37 -13.35
C LYS A 40 -8.50 25.48 -11.91
N ALA A 41 -7.53 26.32 -11.63
CA ALA A 41 -7.20 26.76 -10.29
C ALA A 41 -8.29 27.68 -9.74
N LEU A 42 -8.78 27.41 -8.55
CA LEU A 42 -9.78 28.21 -7.81
C LEU A 42 -9.16 28.87 -6.58
N GLY A 43 -7.95 28.48 -6.20
CA GLY A 43 -7.13 28.96 -5.11
C GLY A 43 -5.82 28.18 -5.09
N ASP A 44 -4.93 28.47 -4.14
CA ASP A 44 -3.56 27.90 -4.09
C ASP A 44 -3.54 26.37 -3.99
N LYS A 45 -4.55 25.78 -3.37
CA LYS A 45 -4.69 24.34 -3.16
C LYS A 45 -5.99 23.77 -3.69
N VAL A 46 -6.80 24.60 -4.34
CA VAL A 46 -8.19 24.28 -4.69
C VAL A 46 -8.35 24.34 -6.21
N TYR A 47 -8.85 23.25 -6.78
CA TYR A 47 -8.98 23.10 -8.22
C TYR A 47 -10.35 22.55 -8.61
N ALA A 48 -10.88 23.05 -9.72
CA ALA A 48 -11.95 22.36 -10.42
C ALA A 48 -11.35 21.15 -11.15
N ALA A 49 -12.02 20.01 -11.06
CA ALA A 49 -11.55 18.75 -11.61
C ALA A 49 -12.57 18.12 -12.55
N LYS A 50 -12.07 17.30 -13.46
CA LYS A 50 -12.84 16.44 -14.34
C LYS A 50 -12.59 14.99 -13.98
N ASN A 51 -13.62 14.15 -14.04
CA ASN A 51 -13.53 12.72 -13.72
C ASN A 51 -13.08 12.43 -12.27
N ILE A 52 -13.63 13.19 -11.31
CA ILE A 52 -13.34 13.03 -9.87
C ILE A 52 -13.88 11.71 -9.29
N ALA A 53 -14.81 11.06 -9.99
CA ALA A 53 -15.41 9.81 -9.53
C ALA A 53 -14.34 8.73 -9.27
N GLY A 54 -14.42 8.11 -8.10
CA GLY A 54 -13.46 7.08 -7.66
C GLY A 54 -12.24 7.62 -6.92
N PHE A 55 -12.16 8.95 -6.70
CA PHE A 55 -11.22 9.58 -5.78
C PHE A 55 -11.91 9.89 -4.46
N LEU A 56 -11.17 9.80 -3.38
CA LEU A 56 -11.65 10.00 -2.02
C LEU A 56 -10.76 10.97 -1.25
N GLU A 57 -11.32 11.60 -0.23
CA GLU A 57 -10.54 12.32 0.76
C GLU A 57 -9.54 11.36 1.42
N GLY A 58 -8.30 11.79 1.58
CA GLY A 58 -7.19 10.98 2.08
C GLY A 58 -6.41 10.25 0.98
N ASP A 59 -6.88 10.23 -0.27
CA ASP A 59 -6.12 9.61 -1.37
C ASP A 59 -4.82 10.37 -1.64
N ILE A 60 -3.74 9.61 -1.85
CA ILE A 60 -2.45 10.14 -2.31
C ILE A 60 -2.48 10.14 -3.83
N VAL A 61 -2.10 11.27 -4.40
CA VAL A 61 -1.94 11.44 -5.85
C VAL A 61 -0.52 11.87 -6.18
N VAL A 62 -0.09 11.58 -7.39
CA VAL A 62 1.21 12.01 -7.92
C VAL A 62 1.03 12.81 -9.20
N PHE A 63 1.73 13.95 -9.27
CA PHE A 63 1.84 14.82 -10.44
C PHE A 63 3.31 14.91 -10.84
N GLY A 64 3.69 14.23 -11.91
CA GLY A 64 5.11 14.04 -12.21
C GLY A 64 5.83 13.25 -11.12
N GLU A 65 6.70 13.92 -10.36
CA GLU A 65 7.39 13.36 -9.19
C GLU A 65 6.87 13.94 -7.87
N GLU A 66 5.89 14.85 -7.93
CA GLU A 66 5.35 15.51 -6.76
C GLU A 66 4.12 14.78 -6.23
N TYR A 67 4.18 14.33 -4.97
CA TYR A 67 3.08 13.70 -4.26
C TYR A 67 2.27 14.72 -3.47
N ASN A 68 0.94 14.52 -3.45
CA ASN A 68 0.02 15.33 -2.66
C ASN A 68 -1.10 14.47 -2.11
N ARG A 69 -1.82 14.96 -1.12
CA ARG A 69 -2.98 14.26 -0.56
C ARG A 69 -4.24 15.08 -0.76
N ILE A 70 -5.32 14.42 -1.13
CA ILE A 70 -6.64 15.06 -1.22
C ILE A 70 -7.16 15.30 0.19
N SER A 71 -7.34 16.56 0.56
CA SER A 71 -7.88 16.95 1.87
C SER A 71 -9.41 17.03 1.88
N SER A 72 -10.03 17.41 0.76
CA SER A 72 -11.49 17.40 0.63
C SER A 72 -11.93 17.34 -0.83
N ILE A 73 -13.13 16.81 -1.04
CA ILE A 73 -13.84 16.79 -2.31
C ILE A 73 -15.23 17.33 -2.11
N PHE A 74 -15.61 18.33 -2.90
CA PHE A 74 -16.96 18.86 -2.94
C PHE A 74 -17.42 19.09 -4.38
N ASP A 75 -18.44 18.37 -4.82
CA ASP A 75 -18.85 18.30 -6.23
C ASP A 75 -17.66 17.95 -7.14
N ASN A 76 -17.32 18.82 -8.08
CA ASN A 76 -16.17 18.70 -8.96
C ASN A 76 -14.98 19.55 -8.51
N THR A 77 -14.93 19.93 -7.24
CA THR A 77 -13.82 20.69 -6.65
C THR A 77 -13.02 19.79 -5.74
N VAL A 78 -11.72 19.80 -5.93
CA VAL A 78 -10.75 19.07 -5.10
C VAL A 78 -9.84 20.05 -4.40
N THR A 79 -9.61 19.83 -3.11
CA THR A 79 -8.64 20.56 -2.29
C THR A 79 -7.52 19.61 -1.90
N PHE A 80 -6.28 20.08 -2.02
CA PHE A 80 -5.09 19.31 -1.63
C PHE A 80 -4.51 19.82 -0.30
N GLU A 81 -3.68 19.01 0.36
CA GLU A 81 -3.05 19.40 1.62
C GLU A 81 -1.97 20.45 1.43
N LYS A 82 -1.26 20.43 0.30
CA LYS A 82 -0.21 21.41 -0.03
C LYS A 82 -0.37 21.95 -1.44
N GLU A 83 0.26 23.09 -1.71
CA GLU A 83 0.35 23.64 -3.06
C GLU A 83 1.23 22.77 -3.93
N PHE A 84 0.95 22.75 -5.22
CA PHE A 84 1.84 22.14 -6.21
C PHE A 84 2.95 23.13 -6.59
N THR A 85 4.17 22.62 -6.74
CA THR A 85 5.31 23.42 -7.16
C THR A 85 5.19 23.85 -8.61
N GLU A 86 4.69 22.94 -9.47
CA GLU A 86 4.38 23.20 -10.86
C GLU A 86 2.85 23.27 -11.03
N ASP A 87 2.36 24.27 -11.74
CA ASP A 87 0.90 24.44 -11.92
C ASP A 87 0.30 23.25 -12.71
N PRO A 88 -0.55 22.41 -12.08
CA PRO A 88 -1.11 21.24 -12.75
C PRO A 88 -2.17 21.57 -13.80
N VAL A 89 -2.59 22.82 -13.92
CA VAL A 89 -3.53 23.32 -14.96
C VAL A 89 -2.85 24.12 -16.07
N ASP A 90 -1.52 24.22 -16.07
CA ASP A 90 -0.78 24.90 -17.12
C ASP A 90 -0.94 24.18 -18.46
N GLU A 91 -1.73 24.77 -19.35
CA GLU A 91 -2.01 24.25 -20.70
C GLU A 91 -0.77 24.28 -21.61
N SER A 92 0.28 25.03 -21.26
CA SER A 92 1.53 25.06 -22.01
C SER A 92 2.38 23.80 -21.86
N LEU A 93 2.09 22.96 -20.85
CA LEU A 93 2.77 21.69 -20.64
C LEU A 93 2.41 20.68 -21.74
N VAL A 94 3.41 20.25 -22.50
CA VAL A 94 3.24 19.26 -23.58
C VAL A 94 4.25 18.12 -23.39
N PRO A 95 3.80 16.87 -23.19
CA PRO A 95 2.40 16.44 -23.07
C PRO A 95 1.74 16.96 -21.79
N GLN A 96 0.41 17.13 -21.82
CA GLN A 96 -0.33 17.55 -20.65
C GLN A 96 -0.09 16.56 -19.51
N LYS A 97 0.43 17.05 -18.40
CA LYS A 97 0.60 16.25 -17.18
C LYS A 97 -0.74 16.01 -16.51
N LEU A 98 -0.95 14.82 -16.01
CA LEU A 98 -2.14 14.43 -15.26
C LEU A 98 -1.74 14.00 -13.86
N LEU A 99 -2.67 14.13 -12.92
CA LEU A 99 -2.51 13.52 -11.60
C LEU A 99 -2.94 12.06 -11.68
N TYR A 100 -2.22 11.21 -10.98
CA TYR A 100 -2.55 9.79 -10.87
C TYR A 100 -2.75 9.40 -9.40
N LEU A 101 -3.77 8.56 -9.15
CA LEU A 101 -3.94 7.93 -7.85
C LEU A 101 -2.77 6.97 -7.59
N VAL A 102 -2.17 7.07 -6.40
CA VAL A 102 -1.11 6.15 -5.96
C VAL A 102 -1.74 4.89 -5.39
N GLU A 103 -1.56 3.78 -6.09
CA GLU A 103 -2.01 2.44 -5.69
C GLU A 103 -0.84 1.46 -5.75
N THR A 104 -1.00 0.29 -5.14
CA THR A 104 -0.03 -0.80 -5.24
C THR A 104 -0.70 -2.09 -5.67
N ASP A 105 0.00 -2.86 -6.51
CA ASP A 105 -0.31 -4.26 -6.78
C ASP A 105 0.61 -5.13 -5.90
N MET A 106 0.08 -6.23 -5.39
CA MET A 106 0.79 -7.16 -4.52
C MET A 106 0.59 -8.58 -5.00
N GLN A 107 1.67 -9.34 -5.03
CA GLN A 107 1.66 -10.78 -5.25
C GLN A 107 2.36 -11.47 -4.08
N ILE A 108 1.68 -12.42 -3.46
CA ILE A 108 2.19 -13.21 -2.33
C ILE A 108 2.40 -14.63 -2.82
N ARG A 109 3.60 -15.17 -2.62
CA ARG A 109 3.97 -16.51 -3.04
C ARG A 109 4.48 -17.36 -1.89
N TYR A 110 4.00 -18.60 -1.87
CA TYR A 110 4.52 -19.66 -1.03
C TYR A 110 4.50 -20.98 -1.80
N ASN A 111 5.66 -21.52 -2.16
CA ASN A 111 5.78 -22.70 -3.04
C ASN A 111 4.99 -22.52 -4.35
N GLU A 112 3.94 -23.33 -4.56
CA GLU A 112 3.04 -23.25 -5.72
C GLU A 112 1.81 -22.38 -5.46
N GLU A 113 1.57 -21.96 -4.21
CA GLU A 113 0.47 -21.07 -3.85
C GLU A 113 0.82 -19.62 -4.24
N ASN A 114 -0.19 -18.92 -4.77
CA ASN A 114 -0.04 -17.56 -5.24
C ASN A 114 -1.32 -16.77 -5.03
N GLU A 115 -1.23 -15.69 -4.25
CA GLU A 115 -2.31 -14.72 -4.07
C GLU A 115 -1.95 -13.43 -4.82
N VAL A 116 -2.93 -12.83 -5.50
CA VAL A 116 -2.75 -11.58 -6.25
C VAL A 116 -3.80 -10.57 -5.83
N TYR A 117 -3.35 -9.39 -5.47
CA TYR A 117 -4.17 -8.24 -5.12
C TYR A 117 -3.77 -7.07 -6.00
N THR A 118 -4.74 -6.38 -6.58
CA THR A 118 -4.50 -5.26 -7.50
C THR A 118 -5.21 -4.00 -7.04
N GLY A 119 -4.60 -2.84 -7.31
CA GLY A 119 -5.19 -1.55 -7.01
C GLY A 119 -5.41 -1.32 -5.52
N LEU A 120 -4.51 -1.81 -4.68
CA LEU A 120 -4.56 -1.61 -3.23
C LEU A 120 -4.29 -0.16 -2.87
N SER A 121 -5.09 0.39 -1.97
CA SER A 121 -4.99 1.75 -1.47
C SER A 121 -4.43 1.78 -0.05
N PHE A 122 -3.66 2.82 0.26
CA PHE A 122 -3.23 3.15 1.64
C PHE A 122 -4.25 4.02 2.38
N ASN A 123 -5.29 4.51 1.69
CA ASN A 123 -6.36 5.29 2.29
C ASN A 123 -7.36 4.39 3.01
N ILE A 124 -7.47 4.53 4.33
CA ILE A 124 -8.35 3.71 5.17
C ILE A 124 -9.84 3.83 4.77
N SER A 125 -10.23 4.94 4.16
CA SER A 125 -11.60 5.17 3.67
C SER A 125 -11.86 4.49 2.32
N SER A 126 -10.84 3.97 1.66
CA SER A 126 -10.98 3.30 0.37
C SER A 126 -11.59 1.90 0.52
N PRO A 127 -12.52 1.50 -0.36
CA PRO A 127 -12.98 0.11 -0.43
C PRO A 127 -11.85 -0.87 -0.80
N ASN A 128 -10.73 -0.37 -1.34
CA ASN A 128 -9.55 -1.13 -1.68
C ASN A 128 -8.40 -0.95 -0.67
N TYR A 129 -8.72 -0.51 0.55
CA TYR A 129 -7.73 -0.36 1.61
C TYR A 129 -6.98 -1.68 1.86
N ILE A 130 -5.66 -1.61 1.82
CA ILE A 130 -4.76 -2.77 1.91
C ILE A 130 -5.00 -3.59 3.19
N GLY A 131 -5.19 -2.92 4.34
CA GLY A 131 -5.46 -3.58 5.61
C GLY A 131 -6.73 -4.41 5.62
N SER A 132 -7.79 -3.96 4.91
CA SER A 132 -9.04 -4.70 4.79
C SER A 132 -8.97 -5.82 3.75
N LYS A 133 -8.35 -5.55 2.61
CA LYS A 133 -8.24 -6.54 1.52
C LYS A 133 -7.41 -7.76 1.92
N LEU A 134 -6.34 -7.58 2.66
CA LEU A 134 -5.44 -8.67 3.08
C LEU A 134 -5.96 -9.47 4.30
N GLN A 135 -7.09 -9.09 4.89
CA GLN A 135 -7.74 -9.93 5.92
C GLN A 135 -8.16 -11.30 5.38
N SER A 136 -8.44 -11.40 4.08
CA SER A 136 -8.81 -12.64 3.41
C SER A 136 -7.60 -13.49 2.97
N SER A 137 -6.37 -13.01 3.12
CA SER A 137 -5.18 -13.79 2.77
C SER A 137 -5.07 -15.03 3.66
N GLU A 138 -4.72 -16.16 3.06
CA GLU A 138 -4.43 -17.40 3.78
C GLU A 138 -2.95 -17.47 4.22
N LEU A 139 -2.09 -16.70 3.56
CA LEU A 139 -0.64 -16.73 3.76
C LEU A 139 -0.14 -15.71 4.77
N ILE A 140 -0.71 -14.51 4.82
CA ILE A 140 -0.21 -13.40 5.64
C ILE A 140 -1.31 -12.62 6.38
N ARG A 141 -0.85 -11.82 7.35
CA ARG A 141 -1.59 -10.70 7.94
C ARG A 141 -0.76 -9.45 7.73
N VAL A 142 -1.43 -8.29 7.64
CA VAL A 142 -0.77 -7.00 7.49
C VAL A 142 -1.30 -6.03 8.52
N GLU A 143 -0.38 -5.28 9.12
CA GLU A 143 -0.65 -4.06 9.88
C GLU A 143 -0.10 -2.89 9.07
N VAL A 144 -0.79 -1.77 9.10
CA VAL A 144 -0.43 -0.57 8.33
C VAL A 144 -0.24 0.57 9.31
N ASP A 145 0.97 1.10 9.37
CA ASP A 145 1.22 2.31 10.13
C ASP A 145 0.61 3.51 9.39
N PRO A 146 -0.13 4.38 10.09
CA PRO A 146 -0.62 5.60 9.48
C PRO A 146 0.58 6.49 9.09
N SER A 147 0.73 6.75 7.80
CA SER A 147 1.74 7.68 7.32
C SER A 147 1.22 9.11 7.40
N GLU A 148 1.90 9.97 8.15
CA GLU A 148 1.65 11.41 8.16
C GLU A 148 2.35 12.10 6.97
N GLU A 149 3.37 11.47 6.40
CA GLU A 149 4.10 12.00 5.26
C GLU A 149 3.36 11.82 3.95
N ILE A 150 3.40 12.85 3.11
CA ILE A 150 2.83 12.83 1.78
C ILE A 150 3.89 12.33 0.80
N GLY A 151 3.78 11.11 0.38
CA GLY A 151 4.74 10.45 -0.51
C GLY A 151 4.22 9.08 -0.97
N ASN A 152 5.06 8.33 -1.67
CA ASN A 152 4.78 6.93 -1.93
C ASN A 152 5.19 6.10 -0.69
N PRO A 153 4.24 5.45 0.01
CA PRO A 153 4.54 4.72 1.24
C PRO A 153 5.51 3.55 1.06
N LEU A 154 5.74 3.11 -0.17
CA LEU A 154 6.62 1.99 -0.53
C LEU A 154 7.91 2.41 -1.24
N GLU A 155 8.19 3.69 -1.40
CA GLU A 155 9.33 4.16 -2.20
C GLU A 155 10.68 3.56 -1.70
N THR A 156 10.85 3.44 -0.39
CA THR A 156 12.07 2.89 0.22
C THR A 156 12.23 1.38 0.02
N VAL A 157 11.18 0.69 -0.40
CA VAL A 157 11.16 -0.77 -0.61
C VAL A 157 11.51 -1.13 -2.04
N PHE A 158 11.36 -0.18 -2.97
CA PHE A 158 11.58 -0.44 -4.39
C PHE A 158 13.07 -0.53 -4.72
N GLU A 159 13.39 -1.41 -5.67
CA GLU A 159 14.71 -1.47 -6.27
C GLU A 159 15.03 -0.16 -6.97
N ALA A 160 16.27 0.31 -6.85
CA ALA A 160 16.71 1.58 -7.40
C ALA A 160 16.35 1.73 -8.88
N GLY A 161 15.66 2.83 -9.21
CA GLY A 161 15.23 3.12 -10.59
C GLY A 161 14.03 2.29 -11.07
N THR A 162 13.36 1.59 -10.17
CA THR A 162 12.15 0.82 -10.47
C THR A 162 10.97 1.27 -9.59
N ASN A 163 9.78 0.76 -9.92
CA ASN A 163 8.58 0.88 -9.08
C ASN A 163 8.17 -0.47 -8.48
N LYS A 164 9.14 -1.37 -8.26
CA LYS A 164 8.93 -2.74 -7.79
C LYS A 164 9.89 -3.11 -6.68
N GLY A 165 9.44 -3.91 -5.74
CA GLY A 165 10.24 -4.48 -4.67
C GLY A 165 9.79 -5.89 -4.31
N VAL A 166 10.71 -6.68 -3.78
CA VAL A 166 10.46 -8.04 -3.28
C VAL A 166 10.91 -8.13 -1.84
N ILE A 167 10.06 -8.69 -1.00
CA ILE A 167 10.32 -8.90 0.43
C ILE A 167 10.14 -10.36 0.73
N THR A 168 10.99 -10.91 1.58
CA THR A 168 10.86 -12.28 2.10
C THR A 168 10.68 -12.22 3.61
N LEU A 169 9.69 -12.92 4.14
CA LEU A 169 9.48 -13.03 5.58
C LEU A 169 10.59 -13.86 6.22
N SER A 170 10.89 -13.59 7.47
CA SER A 170 11.93 -14.27 8.24
C SER A 170 11.58 -14.38 9.72
N GLY A 171 12.36 -15.16 10.49
CA GLY A 171 12.18 -15.29 11.93
C GLY A 171 11.08 -16.27 12.35
N GLY A 172 10.42 -16.95 11.42
CA GLY A 172 9.47 -18.02 11.73
C GLY A 172 10.18 -19.22 12.34
N ASN A 173 9.58 -19.79 13.39
CA ASN A 173 10.14 -20.90 14.15
C ASN A 173 9.03 -21.89 14.54
N ASP A 174 9.28 -23.17 14.29
CA ASP A 174 8.47 -24.27 14.81
C ASP A 174 8.79 -24.41 16.31
N GLY A 175 7.83 -24.27 17.19
CA GLY A 175 8.05 -24.32 18.63
C GLY A 175 8.97 -25.48 19.07
N ASN A 176 9.67 -25.32 20.17
CA ASN A 176 10.62 -26.30 20.65
C ASN A 176 9.90 -27.59 21.17
N ILE A 177 9.73 -28.54 20.26
CA ILE A 177 9.14 -29.87 20.57
C ILE A 177 9.96 -30.61 21.66
N ALA A 178 11.24 -30.29 21.83
CA ALA A 178 12.08 -30.88 22.86
C ALA A 178 11.67 -30.48 24.29
N ALA A 179 10.84 -29.51 24.49
CA ALA A 179 10.27 -29.12 25.77
C ALA A 179 9.03 -29.95 26.19
N VAL A 180 8.46 -30.72 25.26
CA VAL A 180 7.33 -31.62 25.54
C VAL A 180 7.89 -32.91 26.14
N THR A 181 7.95 -32.98 27.44
CA THR A 181 8.35 -34.21 28.16
C THR A 181 7.19 -35.19 28.21
N ALA A 182 7.50 -36.49 28.34
CA ALA A 182 6.48 -37.55 28.48
C ALA A 182 5.47 -37.29 29.61
N GLY A 183 5.84 -36.53 30.64
CA GLY A 183 4.97 -36.11 31.74
C GLY A 183 3.87 -35.10 31.31
N THR A 184 4.00 -34.45 30.16
CA THR A 184 2.98 -33.52 29.66
C THR A 184 1.79 -34.26 29.03
N PHE A 185 1.97 -35.53 28.66
CA PHE A 185 0.92 -36.38 28.06
C PHE A 185 0.19 -37.28 29.06
N ILE A 186 0.69 -37.43 30.31
CA ILE A 186 0.04 -38.21 31.32
C ILE A 186 -0.64 -37.22 32.26
N GLY A 187 -1.96 -37.04 32.08
CA GLY A 187 -2.76 -36.33 33.07
C GLY A 187 -2.56 -37.04 34.41
N GLU A 188 -2.09 -36.33 35.41
CA GLU A 188 -2.10 -36.81 36.77
C GLU A 188 -3.57 -36.93 37.19
N ASP A 189 -4.02 -38.15 37.52
CA ASP A 189 -5.27 -38.44 38.22
C ASP A 189 -5.25 -37.90 39.66
#